data_6c26addcddce4ba2a30e4c8390bfeaf2
#
_entry.id   6c26addcddce4ba2a30e4c8390bfeaf2
#
_cell.length_a   1.000
_cell.length_b   1.000
_cell.length_c   1.000
_cell.angle_alpha   90.00
_cell.angle_beta   90.00
_cell.angle_gamma   90.00
#
_symmetry.space_group_name_H-M   'P 1'
#
loop_
_entity.id
_entity.type
_entity.pdbx_description
1 polymer ?
#
loop_
_entity_poly.entity_id
_entity_poly.type
_entity_poly.pdbx_seq_one_letter_code
_entity_poly.pdbx_strand_id
1 'polypeptide(L)'
;LNQPATFEVALRGAAPAPARWQLASNGQRFKINVNGAKPKKLLVGKITAVKAGYLRLDLSGLKKTGTNYGEVSDLILRSEKDGLQLNYVKSNKDNMFYWGRRGPSVHLGYQVPKGKKIEWAYSEITVPTGEDPIGSYFMANGFSQGYFGFQVKSPTERWVLFSVWSPFKTNNPNAVPEKDRVTTLAKGKNVRAQKFGGEGSGGQSFLKYPWQAGKTYRFLTRVQPNDDNTTIYTSWFGDKEANEWQLIATFRRPSTKVHLTGFHSFLCLLYTSPSPRDTR
;
A
#
# COMPACT_ATOMS: atom_id res chain seq x y z
N LEU A 1 2.72 -18.43 12.63
CA LEU A 1 2.75 -19.75 13.30
C LEU A 1 1.55 -19.90 14.25
N ASN A 2 1.10 -21.15 14.41
CA ASN A 2 -0.08 -21.49 15.22
C ASN A 2 0.19 -21.61 16.72
N GLN A 3 1.46 -21.70 17.12
CA GLN A 3 1.86 -21.90 18.53
C GLN A 3 3.29 -21.38 18.78
N PRO A 4 3.71 -21.12 20.05
CA PRO A 4 5.09 -20.79 20.38
C PRO A 4 6.05 -21.87 19.91
N ALA A 5 7.22 -21.48 19.39
CA ALA A 5 8.24 -22.41 18.92
C ALA A 5 9.63 -21.79 18.90
N THR A 6 10.66 -22.61 19.05
CA THR A 6 12.06 -22.25 18.85
C THR A 6 12.52 -22.76 17.48
N PHE A 7 13.24 -21.93 16.75
CA PHE A 7 13.77 -22.24 15.42
C PHE A 7 15.29 -22.16 15.43
N GLU A 8 15.94 -23.17 14.87
CA GLU A 8 17.24 -22.98 14.26
C GLU A 8 17.08 -22.16 12.98
N VAL A 9 17.80 -21.05 12.89
CA VAL A 9 17.71 -20.12 11.78
C VAL A 9 19.01 -20.12 10.99
N ALA A 10 18.91 -20.25 9.69
CA ALA A 10 20.01 -20.06 8.76
C ALA A 10 19.55 -19.21 7.56
N LEU A 11 20.49 -18.54 6.93
CA LEU A 11 20.30 -17.85 5.65
C LEU A 11 21.07 -18.60 4.57
N ARG A 12 20.56 -18.60 3.33
CA ARG A 12 21.34 -18.93 2.14
C ARG A 12 21.65 -17.63 1.42
N GLY A 13 22.92 -17.35 1.19
CA GLY A 13 23.31 -16.13 0.53
C GLY A 13 24.78 -16.08 0.16
N ALA A 14 25.14 -15.04 -0.57
CA ALA A 14 26.48 -14.78 -1.07
C ALA A 14 26.81 -13.28 -0.99
N ALA A 15 28.11 -12.96 -0.83
CA ALA A 15 28.65 -11.62 -1.00
C ALA A 15 29.98 -11.72 -1.75
N PRO A 16 30.08 -11.20 -2.98
CA PRO A 16 31.31 -11.24 -3.76
C PRO A 16 32.52 -10.60 -3.06
N ALA A 17 32.26 -9.62 -2.21
CA ALA A 17 33.23 -9.00 -1.33
C ALA A 17 32.80 -9.14 0.13
N PRO A 18 33.75 -9.14 1.10
CA PRO A 18 33.41 -9.30 2.52
C PRO A 18 32.34 -8.35 3.00
N ALA A 19 31.30 -8.89 3.60
CA ALA A 19 30.19 -8.15 4.19
C ALA A 19 29.81 -8.72 5.54
N ARG A 20 29.14 -7.90 6.34
CA ARG A 20 28.56 -8.32 7.61
C ARG A 20 27.08 -7.95 7.63
N TRP A 21 26.26 -8.96 7.85
CA TRP A 21 24.82 -8.82 8.05
C TRP A 21 24.44 -8.91 9.52
N GLN A 22 23.25 -8.43 9.84
CA GLN A 22 22.60 -8.63 11.11
C GLN A 22 21.20 -9.15 10.87
N LEU A 23 20.83 -10.25 11.51
CA LEU A 23 19.45 -10.67 11.66
C LEU A 23 18.99 -10.30 13.08
N ALA A 24 17.85 -9.64 13.19
CA ALA A 24 17.25 -9.27 14.47
C ALA A 24 15.83 -9.84 14.59
N SER A 25 15.45 -10.29 15.77
CA SER A 25 14.12 -10.77 16.11
C SER A 25 13.92 -10.77 17.62
N ASN A 26 12.77 -10.29 18.10
CA ASN A 26 12.38 -10.33 19.51
C ASN A 26 13.49 -9.83 20.46
N GLY A 27 14.15 -8.72 20.10
CA GLY A 27 15.26 -8.15 20.89
C GLY A 27 16.61 -8.86 20.74
N GLN A 28 16.66 -10.05 20.16
CA GLN A 28 17.90 -10.76 19.84
C GLN A 28 18.53 -10.20 18.56
N ARG A 29 19.87 -10.21 18.50
CA ARG A 29 20.64 -9.73 17.33
C ARG A 29 21.78 -10.69 17.03
N PHE A 30 21.85 -11.15 15.78
CA PHE A 30 22.86 -12.09 15.29
C PHE A 30 23.71 -11.43 14.21
N LYS A 31 25.01 -11.41 14.37
CA LYS A 31 25.94 -10.89 13.36
C LYS A 31 26.45 -12.05 12.51
N ILE A 32 26.40 -11.89 11.19
CA ILE A 32 26.73 -12.93 10.21
C ILE A 32 27.80 -12.36 9.28
N ASN A 33 28.99 -12.97 9.27
CA ASN A 33 30.01 -12.62 8.30
C ASN A 33 29.78 -13.40 7.02
N VAL A 34 29.79 -12.68 5.88
CA VAL A 34 29.53 -13.23 4.57
C VAL A 34 30.66 -12.87 3.64
N ASN A 35 31.19 -13.86 2.94
CA ASN A 35 32.23 -13.71 1.94
C ASN A 35 32.14 -14.87 0.93
N GLY A 36 32.26 -14.57 -0.35
CA GLY A 36 32.22 -15.53 -1.45
C GLY A 36 31.06 -15.31 -2.39
N ALA A 37 31.34 -15.41 -3.71
CA ALA A 37 30.38 -15.17 -4.77
C ALA A 37 29.30 -16.26 -4.92
N LYS A 38 29.55 -17.47 -4.41
CA LYS A 38 28.58 -18.57 -4.49
C LYS A 38 27.70 -18.61 -3.23
N PRO A 39 26.36 -18.74 -3.38
CA PRO A 39 25.47 -18.87 -2.24
C PRO A 39 25.80 -20.08 -1.38
N LYS A 40 25.90 -19.85 -0.07
CA LYS A 40 26.12 -20.90 0.93
C LYS A 40 25.15 -20.75 2.10
N LYS A 41 24.94 -21.87 2.83
CA LYS A 41 24.17 -21.85 4.08
C LYS A 41 25.01 -21.21 5.18
N LEU A 42 24.45 -20.19 5.81
CA LEU A 42 25.05 -19.43 6.90
C LEU A 42 24.18 -19.63 8.15
N LEU A 43 24.71 -20.30 9.14
CA LEU A 43 23.99 -20.47 10.41
C LEU A 43 23.91 -19.13 11.12
N VAL A 44 22.72 -18.80 11.61
CA VAL A 44 22.44 -17.56 12.35
C VAL A 44 22.41 -17.81 13.84
N GLY A 45 21.58 -18.75 14.28
CA GLY A 45 21.39 -19.08 15.70
C GLY A 45 19.99 -19.60 15.98
N LYS A 46 19.59 -19.57 17.26
CA LYS A 46 18.25 -19.98 17.68
C LYS A 46 17.40 -18.75 18.01
N ILE A 47 16.19 -18.72 17.46
CA ILE A 47 15.20 -17.66 17.69
C ILE A 47 13.92 -18.30 18.22
N THR A 48 13.38 -17.73 19.31
CA THR A 48 12.15 -18.22 19.94
C THR A 48 11.00 -17.25 19.65
N ALA A 49 9.93 -17.78 19.07
CA ALA A 49 8.64 -17.13 19.03
C ALA A 49 7.88 -17.50 20.31
N VAL A 50 7.69 -16.54 21.19
CA VAL A 50 7.10 -16.76 22.54
C VAL A 50 5.58 -16.90 22.50
N LYS A 51 4.92 -16.56 21.39
CA LYS A 51 3.47 -16.69 21.19
C LYS A 51 3.14 -17.07 19.76
N ALA A 52 1.94 -17.61 19.57
CA ALA A 52 1.36 -17.76 18.23
C ALA A 52 1.21 -16.41 17.52
N GLY A 53 1.16 -16.40 16.19
CA GLY A 53 1.06 -15.20 15.37
C GLY A 53 2.24 -15.00 14.44
N TYR A 54 2.64 -13.75 14.22
CA TYR A 54 3.76 -13.41 13.36
C TYR A 54 5.09 -13.41 14.10
N LEU A 55 6.11 -14.00 13.47
CA LEU A 55 7.51 -13.85 13.87
C LEU A 55 8.18 -12.86 12.90
N ARG A 56 8.56 -11.71 13.39
CA ARG A 56 9.29 -10.72 12.62
C ARG A 56 10.79 -11.01 12.65
N LEU A 57 11.39 -11.00 11.48
CA LEU A 57 12.81 -11.17 11.26
C LEU A 57 13.33 -10.01 10.42
N ASP A 58 14.18 -9.17 10.98
CA ASP A 58 14.75 -8.00 10.30
C ASP A 58 16.19 -8.31 9.87
N LEU A 59 16.46 -8.30 8.56
CA LEU A 59 17.80 -8.47 8.00
C LEU A 59 18.34 -7.10 7.56
N SER A 60 19.54 -6.77 8.03
CA SER A 60 20.22 -5.53 7.67
C SER A 60 21.70 -5.75 7.36
N GLY A 61 22.27 -4.88 6.50
CA GLY A 61 23.71 -4.84 6.26
C GLY A 61 24.39 -3.91 7.26
N LEU A 62 25.44 -4.40 7.95
CA LEU A 62 26.21 -3.61 8.92
C LEU A 62 27.50 -3.02 8.33
N LYS A 63 28.22 -3.84 7.55
CA LYS A 63 29.50 -3.46 6.93
C LYS A 63 29.66 -4.16 5.60
N LYS A 64 30.28 -3.47 4.65
CA LYS A 64 30.67 -4.04 3.34
C LYS A 64 31.99 -3.45 2.87
N THR A 65 32.72 -4.22 2.07
CA THR A 65 33.91 -3.75 1.37
C THR A 65 33.69 -3.56 -0.12
N GLY A 66 32.61 -4.17 -0.67
CA GLY A 66 32.19 -4.02 -2.06
C GLY A 66 31.09 -2.98 -2.26
N THR A 67 30.51 -2.94 -3.45
CA THR A 67 29.45 -1.99 -3.84
C THR A 67 28.13 -2.27 -3.14
N ASN A 68 27.81 -3.54 -2.83
CA ASN A 68 26.58 -3.96 -2.15
C ASN A 68 26.90 -4.89 -0.97
N TYR A 69 25.87 -5.23 -0.18
CA TYR A 69 25.98 -6.14 0.95
C TYR A 69 25.92 -7.62 0.56
N GLY A 70 25.79 -7.95 -0.73
CA GLY A 70 25.53 -9.29 -1.22
C GLY A 70 24.04 -9.59 -1.35
N GLU A 71 23.71 -10.88 -1.56
CA GLU A 71 22.36 -11.35 -1.84
C GLU A 71 21.98 -12.47 -0.88
N VAL A 72 20.71 -12.47 -0.47
CA VAL A 72 20.09 -13.55 0.31
C VAL A 72 19.00 -14.17 -0.55
N SER A 73 19.06 -15.48 -0.76
CA SER A 73 18.08 -16.23 -1.53
C SER A 73 17.04 -16.93 -0.68
N ASP A 74 17.43 -17.40 0.51
CA ASP A 74 16.55 -18.19 1.36
C ASP A 74 16.71 -17.84 2.85
N LEU A 75 15.58 -17.89 3.56
CA LEU A 75 15.51 -18.03 5.00
C LEU A 75 15.17 -19.49 5.32
N ILE A 76 16.00 -20.13 6.12
CA ILE A 76 15.85 -21.53 6.50
C ILE A 76 15.49 -21.58 7.97
N LEU A 77 14.31 -22.10 8.26
CA LEU A 77 13.80 -22.31 9.62
C LEU A 77 13.66 -23.80 9.89
N ARG A 78 14.23 -24.30 10.97
CA ARG A 78 14.07 -25.68 11.45
C ARG A 78 13.57 -25.64 12.88
N SER A 79 12.51 -26.39 13.17
CA SER A 79 11.99 -26.61 14.52
C SER A 79 11.63 -28.07 14.70
N GLU A 80 11.86 -28.59 15.91
CA GLU A 80 11.47 -29.93 16.31
C GLU A 80 10.13 -29.95 17.07
N LYS A 81 9.42 -28.81 17.07
CA LYS A 81 8.14 -28.67 17.77
C LYS A 81 7.04 -29.43 17.01
N ASP A 82 6.44 -30.41 17.68
CA ASP A 82 5.32 -31.18 17.14
C ASP A 82 4.08 -30.29 16.91
N GLY A 83 3.32 -30.62 15.84
CA GLY A 83 2.09 -29.88 15.49
C GLY A 83 2.30 -28.43 15.07
N LEU A 84 3.55 -28.00 14.84
CA LEU A 84 3.85 -26.66 14.37
C LEU A 84 3.37 -26.46 12.93
N GLN A 85 2.54 -25.45 12.72
CA GLN A 85 2.12 -25.02 11.40
C GLN A 85 2.66 -23.62 11.12
N LEU A 86 3.29 -23.46 9.95
CA LEU A 86 3.81 -22.20 9.46
C LEU A 86 3.05 -21.79 8.22
N ASN A 87 2.54 -20.56 8.22
CA ASN A 87 2.04 -19.92 7.02
C ASN A 87 3.11 -18.99 6.46
N TYR A 88 3.57 -19.26 5.27
CA TYR A 88 4.59 -18.46 4.58
C TYR A 88 4.44 -18.56 3.06
N VAL A 89 4.93 -17.54 2.37
CA VAL A 89 5.04 -17.57 0.91
C VAL A 89 6.35 -18.29 0.56
N LYS A 90 6.24 -19.49 0.00
CA LYS A 90 7.40 -20.36 -0.31
C LYS A 90 8.26 -19.83 -1.45
N SER A 91 7.65 -19.17 -2.42
CA SER A 91 8.29 -18.67 -3.63
C SER A 91 7.58 -17.39 -4.08
N ASN A 92 8.34 -16.47 -4.66
CA ASN A 92 7.79 -15.27 -5.28
C ASN A 92 7.37 -15.50 -6.75
N LYS A 93 7.38 -16.75 -7.21
CA LYS A 93 6.90 -17.12 -8.56
C LYS A 93 5.43 -16.76 -8.67
N ASP A 94 5.05 -16.09 -9.76
CA ASP A 94 3.70 -15.63 -10.05
C ASP A 94 3.15 -14.59 -9.04
N ASN A 95 3.94 -14.18 -8.06
CA ASN A 95 3.61 -13.08 -7.19
C ASN A 95 3.95 -11.75 -7.86
N MET A 96 3.00 -10.86 -7.97
CA MET A 96 3.24 -9.55 -8.55
C MET A 96 4.15 -8.74 -7.62
N PHE A 97 5.31 -8.36 -8.12
CA PHE A 97 6.39 -7.75 -7.34
C PHE A 97 5.96 -6.52 -6.51
N TYR A 98 5.05 -5.69 -7.00
CA TYR A 98 4.55 -4.55 -6.24
C TYR A 98 3.52 -4.94 -5.16
N TRP A 99 2.81 -6.08 -5.30
CA TRP A 99 1.93 -6.59 -4.26
C TRP A 99 2.71 -7.14 -3.07
N GLY A 100 3.83 -7.79 -3.30
CA GLY A 100 4.71 -8.26 -2.24
C GLY A 100 5.36 -7.15 -1.42
N ARG A 101 5.28 -5.90 -1.85
CA ARG A 101 5.77 -4.72 -1.13
C ARG A 101 4.72 -4.07 -0.25
N ARG A 102 3.47 -4.43 -0.39
CA ARG A 102 2.40 -3.91 0.46
C ARG A 102 2.48 -4.55 1.84
N GLY A 103 2.36 -3.72 2.85
CA GLY A 103 2.15 -4.18 4.21
C GLY A 103 0.74 -4.78 4.39
N PRO A 104 0.42 -5.20 5.61
CA PRO A 104 -0.90 -5.71 5.92
C PRO A 104 -1.99 -4.71 5.58
N SER A 105 -3.13 -5.22 5.11
CA SER A 105 -4.30 -4.42 4.81
C SER A 105 -5.57 -5.04 5.38
N VAL A 106 -6.51 -4.19 5.78
CA VAL A 106 -7.86 -4.56 6.21
C VAL A 106 -8.85 -3.90 5.27
N HIS A 107 -9.78 -4.69 4.75
CA HIS A 107 -10.81 -4.22 3.83
C HIS A 107 -12.19 -4.33 4.46
N LEU A 108 -13.02 -3.29 4.28
CA LEU A 108 -14.41 -3.24 4.70
C LEU A 108 -15.28 -3.10 3.44
N GLY A 109 -16.14 -4.08 3.19
CA GLY A 109 -17.15 -4.00 2.12
C GLY A 109 -18.46 -3.49 2.70
N TYR A 110 -19.11 -2.56 1.99
CA TYR A 110 -20.42 -2.03 2.38
C TYR A 110 -21.51 -2.57 1.46
N GLN A 111 -22.63 -2.93 2.06
CA GLN A 111 -23.78 -3.35 1.30
C GLN A 111 -24.47 -2.12 0.70
N VAL A 112 -24.56 -2.09 -0.62
CA VAL A 112 -25.34 -1.09 -1.35
C VAL A 112 -26.73 -1.65 -1.59
N PRO A 113 -27.82 -0.87 -1.36
CA PRO A 113 -29.18 -1.36 -1.61
C PRO A 113 -29.35 -1.89 -3.03
N LYS A 114 -29.79 -3.15 -3.14
CA LYS A 114 -29.98 -3.81 -4.44
C LYS A 114 -30.98 -3.04 -5.31
N GLY A 115 -30.68 -2.93 -6.60
CA GLY A 115 -31.55 -2.30 -7.59
C GLY A 115 -31.67 -0.76 -7.48
N LYS A 116 -30.97 -0.12 -6.56
CA LYS A 116 -30.94 1.34 -6.44
C LYS A 116 -29.81 1.95 -7.24
N LYS A 117 -30.09 3.10 -7.86
CA LYS A 117 -29.11 3.94 -8.55
C LYS A 117 -28.47 4.87 -7.54
N ILE A 118 -27.29 4.52 -7.03
CA ILE A 118 -26.59 5.31 -6.03
C ILE A 118 -25.63 6.28 -6.70
N GLU A 119 -25.77 7.57 -6.39
CA GLU A 119 -24.89 8.60 -6.89
C GLU A 119 -23.88 9.08 -5.83
N TRP A 120 -24.23 8.99 -4.57
CA TRP A 120 -23.47 9.61 -3.49
C TRP A 120 -22.93 8.59 -2.50
N ALA A 121 -21.65 8.75 -2.13
CA ALA A 121 -21.02 8.04 -1.03
C ALA A 121 -20.44 9.05 -0.04
N TYR A 122 -20.73 8.86 1.23
CA TYR A 122 -20.24 9.69 2.31
C TYR A 122 -19.60 8.80 3.39
N SER A 123 -18.42 9.21 3.86
CA SER A 123 -17.73 8.56 4.97
C SER A 123 -17.06 9.58 5.87
N GLU A 124 -16.94 9.25 7.13
CA GLU A 124 -16.10 9.96 8.10
C GLU A 124 -14.99 9.03 8.58
N ILE A 125 -13.79 9.56 8.73
CA ILE A 125 -12.66 8.84 9.32
C ILE A 125 -12.07 9.66 10.45
N THR A 126 -11.88 9.00 11.59
CA THR A 126 -11.03 9.46 12.68
C THR A 126 -9.91 8.45 12.86
N VAL A 127 -8.68 8.83 12.53
CA VAL A 127 -7.52 8.01 12.83
C VAL A 127 -7.18 8.20 14.30
N PRO A 128 -7.14 7.15 15.14
CA PRO A 128 -6.76 7.32 16.54
C PRO A 128 -5.37 7.92 16.69
N THR A 129 -5.14 8.68 17.74
CA THR A 129 -3.83 9.28 18.03
C THR A 129 -2.78 8.18 18.19
N GLY A 130 -1.68 8.28 17.47
CA GLY A 130 -0.59 7.30 17.44
C GLY A 130 -0.77 6.15 16.44
N GLU A 131 -1.93 6.06 15.76
CA GLU A 131 -2.22 4.99 14.79
C GLU A 131 -2.03 5.45 13.32
N ASP A 132 -1.15 6.42 13.11
CA ASP A 132 -0.84 7.01 11.82
C ASP A 132 0.64 6.86 11.39
N PRO A 133 1.19 5.61 11.39
CA PRO A 133 2.56 5.39 10.98
C PRO A 133 2.78 5.80 9.52
N ILE A 134 4.03 6.18 9.21
CA ILE A 134 4.44 6.55 7.83
C ILE A 134 4.17 5.38 6.88
N GLY A 135 3.58 5.67 5.73
CA GLY A 135 3.17 4.70 4.73
C GLY A 135 1.72 4.23 4.89
N SER A 136 1.01 4.64 5.93
CA SER A 136 -0.42 4.33 6.06
C SER A 136 -1.24 5.04 4.99
N TYR A 137 -2.17 4.30 4.39
CA TYR A 137 -3.22 4.81 3.53
C TYR A 137 -4.58 4.40 4.06
N PHE A 138 -5.40 5.39 4.36
CA PHE A 138 -6.77 5.26 4.85
C PHE A 138 -7.72 5.62 3.70
N MET A 139 -8.23 4.60 3.00
CA MET A 139 -9.21 4.81 1.94
C MET A 139 -10.61 4.88 2.54
N ALA A 140 -11.25 6.03 2.40
CA ALA A 140 -12.60 6.28 2.88
C ALA A 140 -13.64 5.74 1.88
N ASN A 141 -13.61 6.25 0.65
CA ASN A 141 -14.56 5.92 -0.40
C ASN A 141 -13.84 5.21 -1.54
N GLY A 142 -13.83 3.88 -1.50
CA GLY A 142 -13.49 3.03 -2.63
C GLY A 142 -14.74 2.64 -3.40
N PHE A 143 -14.64 2.59 -4.71
CA PHE A 143 -15.71 2.18 -5.61
C PHE A 143 -15.10 1.48 -6.83
N SER A 144 -15.93 0.81 -7.65
CA SER A 144 -15.43 -0.06 -8.73
C SER A 144 -14.46 0.62 -9.70
N GLN A 145 -14.52 1.93 -9.88
CA GLN A 145 -13.72 2.68 -10.85
C GLN A 145 -12.67 3.60 -10.23
N GLY A 146 -12.58 3.67 -8.89
CA GLY A 146 -11.64 4.59 -8.25
C GLY A 146 -11.64 4.52 -6.74
N TYR A 147 -10.92 5.46 -6.13
CA TYR A 147 -10.72 5.52 -4.70
C TYR A 147 -10.43 6.94 -4.20
N PHE A 148 -10.83 7.20 -2.97
CA PHE A 148 -10.64 8.46 -2.30
C PHE A 148 -10.31 8.25 -0.82
N GLY A 149 -9.27 8.90 -0.34
CA GLY A 149 -8.79 8.76 1.04
C GLY A 149 -7.61 9.65 1.34
N PHE A 150 -6.90 9.37 2.44
CA PHE A 150 -5.73 10.14 2.82
C PHE A 150 -4.54 9.26 3.26
N GLN A 151 -3.33 9.82 3.19
CA GLN A 151 -2.08 9.11 3.33
C GLN A 151 -1.09 9.83 4.23
N VAL A 152 -0.26 9.08 4.96
CA VAL A 152 0.92 9.57 5.67
C VAL A 152 2.15 9.33 4.81
N LYS A 153 2.74 10.39 4.27
CA LYS A 153 3.92 10.30 3.38
C LYS A 153 5.24 10.37 4.14
N SER A 154 5.29 11.24 5.15
CA SER A 154 6.47 11.44 6.00
C SER A 154 6.02 11.95 7.38
N PRO A 155 6.93 12.20 8.32
CA PRO A 155 6.58 12.81 9.61
C PRO A 155 5.88 14.17 9.47
N THR A 156 6.17 14.90 8.39
CA THR A 156 5.69 16.27 8.15
C THR A 156 4.80 16.41 6.93
N GLU A 157 4.60 15.33 6.15
CA GLU A 157 3.83 15.40 4.90
C GLU A 157 2.68 14.40 4.89
N ARG A 158 1.47 14.91 4.67
CA ARG A 158 0.23 14.16 4.59
C ARG A 158 -0.56 14.58 3.36
N TRP A 159 -1.20 13.63 2.72
CA TRP A 159 -1.90 13.85 1.46
C TRP A 159 -3.34 13.39 1.54
N VAL A 160 -4.21 14.08 0.80
CA VAL A 160 -5.54 13.62 0.40
C VAL A 160 -5.48 13.23 -1.06
N LEU A 161 -5.92 12.01 -1.40
CA LEU A 161 -5.83 11.44 -2.76
C LEU A 161 -7.20 11.03 -3.27
N PHE A 162 -7.47 11.39 -4.54
CA PHE A 162 -8.61 10.90 -5.28
C PHE A 162 -8.19 10.48 -6.68
N SER A 163 -8.56 9.26 -7.09
CA SER A 163 -8.16 8.68 -8.39
C SER A 163 -9.29 7.92 -9.05
N VAL A 164 -9.30 7.93 -10.37
CA VAL A 164 -10.25 7.18 -11.22
C VAL A 164 -9.46 6.44 -12.28
N TRP A 165 -9.63 5.11 -12.37
CA TRP A 165 -8.98 4.28 -13.39
C TRP A 165 -9.55 4.51 -14.77
N SER A 166 -8.69 4.46 -15.79
CA SER A 166 -9.07 4.37 -17.20
C SER A 166 -9.84 3.06 -17.46
N PRO A 167 -10.79 3.03 -18.41
CA PRO A 167 -11.38 1.77 -18.87
C PRO A 167 -10.35 0.90 -19.63
N PHE A 168 -9.29 1.47 -20.15
CA PHE A 168 -8.22 0.78 -20.86
C PHE A 168 -7.22 0.17 -19.89
N LYS A 169 -7.07 -1.15 -19.93
CA LYS A 169 -6.19 -1.90 -19.00
C LYS A 169 -4.73 -1.80 -19.42
N THR A 170 -3.98 -0.93 -18.79
CA THR A 170 -2.52 -0.80 -18.95
C THR A 170 -1.91 -0.21 -17.70
N ASN A 171 -0.64 -0.53 -17.43
CA ASN A 171 0.17 0.12 -16.39
C ASN A 171 0.92 1.35 -16.90
N ASN A 172 0.96 1.56 -18.22
CA ASN A 172 1.61 2.71 -18.84
C ASN A 172 0.56 3.78 -19.18
N PRO A 173 0.52 4.92 -18.47
CA PRO A 173 -0.46 5.96 -18.72
C PRO A 173 -0.34 6.62 -20.11
N ASN A 174 0.83 6.51 -20.74
CA ASN A 174 1.05 7.06 -22.08
C ASN A 174 0.53 6.12 -23.19
N ALA A 175 0.29 4.84 -22.88
CA ALA A 175 -0.29 3.88 -23.81
C ALA A 175 -1.82 3.93 -23.84
N VAL A 176 -2.48 4.74 -22.99
CA VAL A 176 -3.93 4.87 -22.99
C VAL A 176 -4.38 5.64 -24.23
N PRO A 177 -5.19 5.05 -25.12
CA PRO A 177 -5.77 5.75 -26.27
C PRO A 177 -6.54 7.00 -25.84
N GLU A 178 -6.56 8.02 -26.66
CA GLU A 178 -7.21 9.30 -26.34
C GLU A 178 -8.68 9.13 -25.94
N LYS A 179 -9.41 8.31 -26.67
CA LYS A 179 -10.83 7.99 -26.41
C LYS A 179 -11.09 7.35 -25.04
N ASP A 180 -10.06 6.70 -24.43
CA ASP A 180 -10.16 6.01 -23.15
C ASP A 180 -9.47 6.78 -22.00
N ARG A 181 -9.00 8.01 -22.26
CA ARG A 181 -8.36 8.84 -21.25
C ARG A 181 -9.36 9.42 -20.26
N VAL A 182 -9.05 9.27 -18.99
CA VAL A 182 -9.74 10.02 -17.93
C VAL A 182 -9.29 11.48 -18.01
N THR A 183 -10.25 12.39 -18.09
CA THR A 183 -10.00 13.83 -18.19
C THR A 183 -10.37 14.54 -16.89
N THR A 184 -9.55 15.50 -16.48
CA THR A 184 -9.84 16.36 -15.33
C THR A 184 -10.72 17.52 -15.81
N LEU A 185 -11.95 17.63 -15.29
CA LEU A 185 -12.89 18.72 -15.62
C LEU A 185 -12.73 19.89 -14.66
N ALA A 186 -12.46 19.60 -13.38
CA ALA A 186 -12.25 20.62 -12.36
C ALA A 186 -11.30 20.09 -11.28
N LYS A 187 -10.64 21.01 -10.59
CA LYS A 187 -9.85 20.70 -9.39
C LYS A 187 -9.94 21.84 -8.37
N GLY A 188 -9.81 21.50 -7.11
CA GLY A 188 -9.82 22.45 -6.01
C GLY A 188 -8.54 23.28 -5.93
N LYS A 189 -8.58 24.31 -5.09
CA LYS A 189 -7.40 25.14 -4.78
C LYS A 189 -6.27 24.26 -4.22
N ASN A 190 -5.04 24.49 -4.69
CA ASN A 190 -3.83 23.74 -4.29
C ASN A 190 -3.84 22.24 -4.61
N VAL A 191 -4.83 21.73 -5.33
CA VAL A 191 -4.89 20.35 -5.80
C VAL A 191 -4.05 20.19 -7.06
N ARG A 192 -3.20 19.17 -7.10
CA ARG A 192 -2.49 18.71 -8.30
C ARG A 192 -3.29 17.59 -8.93
N ALA A 193 -3.48 17.64 -10.24
CA ALA A 193 -4.10 16.59 -11.02
C ALA A 193 -3.15 16.14 -12.13
N GLN A 194 -3.01 14.82 -12.31
CA GLN A 194 -2.10 14.23 -13.29
C GLN A 194 -2.57 12.83 -13.70
N LYS A 195 -1.93 12.27 -14.72
CA LYS A 195 -2.07 10.85 -15.06
C LYS A 195 -1.27 10.01 -14.07
N PHE A 196 -1.74 8.81 -13.79
CA PHE A 196 -0.97 7.81 -13.03
C PHE A 196 -0.83 6.51 -13.81
N GLY A 197 0.14 5.68 -13.39
CA GLY A 197 0.40 4.35 -13.91
C GLY A 197 1.02 3.44 -12.85
N GLY A 198 1.24 2.19 -13.21
CA GLY A 198 1.88 1.20 -12.34
C GLY A 198 0.92 0.23 -11.66
N GLU A 199 -0.29 0.66 -11.31
CA GLU A 199 -1.40 -0.17 -10.81
C GLU A 199 -2.66 0.06 -11.64
N GLY A 200 -2.58 -0.23 -12.94
CA GLY A 200 -3.49 0.32 -13.91
C GLY A 200 -3.07 1.74 -14.30
N SER A 201 -3.91 2.45 -15.00
CA SER A 201 -3.70 3.85 -15.39
C SER A 201 -4.99 4.64 -15.24
N GLY A 202 -4.88 5.96 -15.15
CA GLY A 202 -6.06 6.81 -15.01
C GLY A 202 -5.73 8.26 -14.67
N GLY A 203 -6.71 8.95 -14.13
CA GLY A 203 -6.58 10.29 -13.56
C GLY A 203 -6.39 10.22 -12.06
N GLN A 204 -5.42 10.97 -11.54
CA GLN A 204 -5.10 11.08 -10.13
C GLN A 204 -5.07 12.53 -9.72
N SER A 205 -5.58 12.80 -8.53
CA SER A 205 -5.42 14.10 -7.87
C SER A 205 -4.95 13.92 -6.45
N PHE A 206 -4.18 14.89 -5.96
CA PHE A 206 -3.75 14.94 -4.57
C PHE A 206 -3.59 16.37 -4.07
N LEU A 207 -3.92 16.52 -2.80
CA LEU A 207 -3.78 17.73 -2.02
C LEU A 207 -2.82 17.45 -0.87
N LYS A 208 -1.77 18.26 -0.72
CA LYS A 208 -1.00 18.28 0.53
C LYS A 208 -1.86 18.97 1.58
N TYR A 209 -2.27 18.22 2.58
CA TYR A 209 -3.13 18.70 3.66
C TYR A 209 -2.64 18.14 4.99
N PRO A 210 -2.34 18.96 6.00
CA PRO A 210 -1.77 18.53 7.28
C PRO A 210 -2.84 17.96 8.22
N TRP A 211 -3.57 16.93 7.76
CA TRP A 211 -4.55 16.25 8.60
C TRP A 211 -3.88 15.63 9.84
N GLN A 212 -4.62 15.51 10.93
CA GLN A 212 -4.11 15.08 12.22
C GLN A 212 -4.87 13.87 12.74
N ALA A 213 -4.15 12.92 13.34
CA ALA A 213 -4.77 11.86 14.13
C ALA A 213 -5.56 12.46 15.31
N GLY A 214 -6.63 11.82 15.70
CA GLY A 214 -7.58 12.32 16.70
C GLY A 214 -8.67 13.22 16.14
N LYS A 215 -8.52 13.79 14.94
CA LYS A 215 -9.54 14.62 14.28
C LYS A 215 -10.36 13.83 13.28
N THR A 216 -11.61 14.22 13.10
CA THR A 216 -12.54 13.61 12.14
C THR A 216 -12.55 14.37 10.82
N TYR A 217 -12.36 13.63 9.73
CA TYR A 217 -12.42 14.15 8.36
C TYR A 217 -13.54 13.50 7.58
N ARG A 218 -14.11 14.26 6.65
CA ARG A 218 -15.28 13.89 5.85
C ARG A 218 -14.89 13.69 4.40
N PHE A 219 -15.43 12.64 3.79
CA PHE A 219 -15.20 12.26 2.41
C PHE A 219 -16.54 12.12 1.70
N LEU A 220 -16.77 12.95 0.69
CA LEU A 220 -17.97 12.89 -0.13
C LEU A 220 -17.58 12.64 -1.58
N THR A 221 -18.19 11.65 -2.20
CA THR A 221 -17.99 11.31 -3.60
C THR A 221 -19.33 11.26 -4.33
N ARG A 222 -19.41 11.90 -5.49
CA ARG A 222 -20.53 11.78 -6.42
C ARG A 222 -20.11 11.01 -7.66
N VAL A 223 -20.94 10.07 -8.08
CA VAL A 223 -20.79 9.27 -9.31
C VAL A 223 -22.02 9.48 -10.19
N GLN A 224 -21.86 10.21 -11.28
CA GLN A 224 -22.98 10.62 -12.13
C GLN A 224 -22.76 10.12 -13.58
N PRO A 225 -23.55 9.13 -14.02
CA PRO A 225 -23.52 8.69 -15.41
C PRO A 225 -24.16 9.74 -16.33
N ASN A 226 -23.61 9.88 -17.52
CA ASN A 226 -24.15 10.74 -18.59
C ASN A 226 -24.66 9.90 -19.76
N ASP A 227 -25.44 10.53 -20.66
CA ASP A 227 -26.01 9.85 -21.82
C ASP A 227 -24.99 9.58 -22.93
N ASP A 228 -23.88 10.30 -22.96
CA ASP A 228 -22.77 10.14 -23.92
C ASP A 228 -21.82 8.96 -23.58
N ASN A 229 -22.28 7.98 -22.81
CA ASN A 229 -21.49 6.86 -22.35
C ASN A 229 -20.24 7.29 -21.55
N THR A 230 -20.35 8.33 -20.76
CA THR A 230 -19.32 8.76 -19.79
C THR A 230 -19.90 8.78 -18.39
N THR A 231 -19.02 8.76 -17.38
CA THR A 231 -19.40 8.96 -15.98
C THR A 231 -18.52 10.03 -15.37
N ILE A 232 -19.14 10.95 -14.66
CA ILE A 232 -18.47 12.01 -13.90
C ILE A 232 -18.29 11.56 -12.46
N TYR A 233 -17.07 11.69 -11.98
CA TYR A 233 -16.68 11.38 -10.60
C TYR A 233 -16.17 12.66 -9.94
N THR A 234 -16.85 13.12 -8.90
CA THR A 234 -16.45 14.31 -8.15
C THR A 234 -16.26 13.96 -6.69
N SER A 235 -15.16 14.42 -6.09
CA SER A 235 -14.90 14.19 -4.67
C SER A 235 -14.55 15.47 -3.93
N TRP A 236 -15.11 15.59 -2.72
CA TRP A 236 -14.87 16.68 -1.78
C TRP A 236 -14.34 16.14 -0.46
N PHE A 237 -13.37 16.83 0.09
CA PHE A 237 -12.79 16.57 1.39
C PHE A 237 -13.27 17.63 2.37
N GLY A 238 -13.60 17.23 3.60
CA GLY A 238 -14.08 18.14 4.63
C GLY A 238 -13.35 17.96 5.96
N ASP A 239 -12.98 19.07 6.59
CA ASP A 239 -12.63 19.12 8.00
C ASP A 239 -13.93 19.26 8.81
N LYS A 240 -14.20 18.31 9.70
CA LYS A 240 -15.45 18.28 10.46
C LYS A 240 -15.49 19.36 11.54
N GLU A 241 -14.37 19.62 12.19
CA GLU A 241 -14.27 20.62 13.26
C GLU A 241 -14.36 22.04 12.71
N ALA A 242 -13.63 22.32 11.60
CA ALA A 242 -13.69 23.60 10.92
C ALA A 242 -15.01 23.81 10.15
N ASN A 243 -15.79 22.75 9.97
CA ASN A 243 -17.00 22.73 9.14
C ASN A 243 -16.78 23.22 7.70
N GLU A 244 -15.61 22.95 7.15
CA GLU A 244 -15.20 23.35 5.81
C GLU A 244 -15.25 22.18 4.85
N TRP A 245 -15.52 22.49 3.55
CA TRP A 245 -15.45 21.55 2.44
C TRP A 245 -14.59 22.12 1.34
N GLN A 246 -13.77 21.26 0.74
CA GLN A 246 -12.92 21.58 -0.38
C GLN A 246 -13.15 20.58 -1.51
N LEU A 247 -13.36 21.08 -2.74
CA LEU A 247 -13.30 20.24 -3.94
C LEU A 247 -11.89 19.65 -4.06
N ILE A 248 -11.80 18.35 -4.27
CA ILE A 248 -10.54 17.71 -4.65
C ILE A 248 -10.44 17.69 -6.16
N ALA A 249 -11.27 16.93 -6.86
CA ALA A 249 -11.29 16.95 -8.31
C ALA A 249 -12.63 16.46 -8.86
N THR A 250 -12.84 16.78 -10.13
CA THR A 250 -13.89 16.20 -10.98
C THR A 250 -13.22 15.54 -12.17
N PHE A 251 -13.41 14.22 -12.30
CA PHE A 251 -12.93 13.42 -13.42
C PHE A 251 -14.07 12.94 -14.30
N ARG A 252 -13.88 12.98 -15.61
CA ARG A 252 -14.73 12.33 -16.60
C ARG A 252 -14.06 11.05 -17.07
N ARG A 253 -14.73 9.92 -16.88
CA ARG A 253 -14.29 8.60 -17.34
C ARG A 253 -15.09 8.22 -18.58
N PRO A 254 -14.46 8.01 -19.74
CA PRO A 254 -15.14 7.58 -20.96
C PRO A 254 -15.51 6.09 -20.93
N SER A 255 -16.23 5.65 -21.93
CA SER A 255 -16.64 4.25 -22.13
C SER A 255 -17.28 3.64 -20.87
N THR A 256 -18.06 4.45 -20.15
CA THR A 256 -18.60 4.09 -18.84
C THR A 256 -19.91 4.81 -18.59
N LYS A 257 -20.98 4.07 -18.34
CA LYS A 257 -22.28 4.63 -17.93
C LYS A 257 -22.77 3.87 -16.71
N VAL A 258 -22.27 4.24 -15.52
CA VAL A 258 -22.54 3.52 -14.28
C VAL A 258 -22.82 4.46 -13.11
N HIS A 259 -23.68 4.04 -12.21
CA HIS A 259 -23.82 4.60 -10.87
C HIS A 259 -22.75 4.00 -9.95
N LEU A 260 -22.66 4.48 -8.71
CA LEU A 260 -21.72 3.99 -7.72
C LEU A 260 -21.99 2.52 -7.40
N THR A 261 -20.94 1.70 -7.54
CA THR A 261 -20.96 0.27 -7.23
C THR A 261 -19.67 -0.14 -6.52
N GLY A 262 -19.71 -1.27 -5.81
CA GLY A 262 -18.55 -1.81 -5.13
C GLY A 262 -18.03 -0.90 -4.02
N PHE A 263 -18.93 -0.26 -3.26
CA PHE A 263 -18.53 0.64 -2.20
C PHE A 263 -17.78 -0.11 -1.09
N HIS A 264 -16.57 0.38 -0.77
CA HIS A 264 -15.69 -0.26 0.20
C HIS A 264 -14.71 0.77 0.79
N SER A 265 -14.08 0.38 1.89
CA SER A 265 -12.95 1.10 2.49
C SER A 265 -11.80 0.14 2.73
N PHE A 266 -10.58 0.65 2.85
CA PHE A 266 -9.49 -0.13 3.39
C PHE A 266 -8.48 0.73 4.17
N LEU A 267 -7.79 0.07 5.07
CA LEU A 267 -6.55 0.54 5.67
C LEU A 267 -5.41 -0.33 5.15
N CYS A 268 -4.35 0.28 4.64
CA CYS A 268 -3.18 -0.41 4.16
C CYS A 268 -1.91 0.32 4.58
N LEU A 269 -0.91 -0.42 5.03
CA LEU A 269 0.45 0.09 5.18
C LEU A 269 1.17 -0.15 3.84
N LEU A 270 1.30 0.91 3.01
CA LEU A 270 1.76 0.79 1.64
C LEU A 270 3.23 0.41 1.53
N TYR A 271 4.09 0.85 2.47
CA TYR A 271 5.52 0.60 2.41
C TYR A 271 6.12 0.46 3.79
N THR A 272 6.96 -0.55 3.97
CA THR A 272 7.88 -0.66 5.11
C THR A 272 9.25 -0.06 4.81
N SER A 273 9.46 0.37 3.56
CA SER A 273 10.68 1.05 3.07
C SER A 273 10.31 1.99 1.92
N PRO A 274 11.06 3.08 1.70
CA PRO A 274 10.84 3.94 0.54
C PRO A 274 10.92 3.13 -0.75
N SER A 275 9.88 3.21 -1.56
CA SER A 275 9.91 2.63 -2.91
C SER A 275 10.78 3.51 -3.80
N PRO A 276 11.59 2.96 -4.71
CA PRO A 276 12.30 3.75 -5.72
C PRO A 276 11.39 4.63 -6.59
N ARG A 277 10.08 4.40 -6.56
CA ARG A 277 9.07 5.22 -7.27
C ARG A 277 8.64 6.46 -6.48
N ASP A 278 8.86 6.50 -5.17
CA ASP A 278 8.51 7.65 -4.32
C ASP A 278 9.60 8.73 -4.32
N THR A 279 10.75 8.46 -4.95
CA THR A 279 11.90 9.37 -5.05
C THR A 279 12.01 10.08 -6.40
N ARG A 280 10.98 10.02 -7.26
CA ARG A 280 10.95 10.71 -8.56
C ARG A 280 9.89 11.80 -8.61
#